data_c0e2c622b4526cbcafc6cb70a7e8ac17
#
_entry.id   c0e2c622b4526cbcafc6cb70a7e8ac17
#
_cell.length_a   1.000
_cell.length_b   1.000
_cell.length_c   1.000
_cell.angle_alpha   90.00
_cell.angle_beta   90.00
_cell.angle_gamma   90.00
#
_symmetry.space_group_name_H-M   'P 1'
#
loop_
_entity.id
_entity.type
_entity.pdbx_description
1 polymer ?
#
loop_
_entity_poly.entity_id
_entity_poly.type
_entity_poly.pdbx_seq_one_letter_code
_entity_poly.pdbx_strand_id
1 'polypeptide(L)'
;YSLGLVDYLKSFDNIFTTNYDSNLESATGKEIYHIHGQFDKLSETYNPTSFRNHLNDNPLEGIPNQPEYKYLHSTALSTYCGDYKRYQIKQNILANEALEKMANGYQTMTSVKKDVDAWETEKNPLVVNLGQAIKLKVTNPNLRFQEDYYVKEFQAITDELTILGLSPYNDYHIFEMIESAKLLKCKFYYYNESECERIKTLLPNLYRKRKLEFLNVKNFWEGL
;
A
#
# COMPACT_ATOMS: atom_id res chain seq x y z
N TYR A 1 -10.60 1.51 23.26
CA TYR A 1 -9.25 1.13 23.72
C TYR A 1 -9.07 1.52 25.18
N SER A 2 -8.27 0.75 25.95
CA SER A 2 -7.86 1.14 27.30
C SER A 2 -6.97 2.39 27.25
N LEU A 3 -6.97 3.19 28.34
CA LEU A 3 -6.09 4.37 28.42
C LEU A 3 -4.62 3.96 28.33
N GLY A 4 -4.22 2.85 28.95
CA GLY A 4 -2.86 2.34 28.90
C GLY A 4 -2.40 2.01 27.47
N LEU A 5 -3.27 1.39 26.64
CA LEU A 5 -2.95 1.13 25.24
C LEU A 5 -2.81 2.43 24.43
N VAL A 6 -3.69 3.38 24.66
CA VAL A 6 -3.64 4.68 23.96
C VAL A 6 -2.34 5.41 24.28
N ASP A 7 -1.96 5.45 25.56
CA ASP A 7 -0.71 6.11 26.00
C ASP A 7 0.52 5.38 25.45
N TYR A 8 0.49 4.05 25.42
CA TYR A 8 1.53 3.24 24.80
C TYR A 8 1.67 3.57 23.30
N LEU A 9 0.56 3.60 22.56
CA LEU A 9 0.58 3.91 21.12
C LEU A 9 1.06 5.35 20.86
N LYS A 10 0.70 6.30 21.71
CA LYS A 10 1.17 7.69 21.60
C LYS A 10 2.68 7.84 21.76
N SER A 11 3.35 6.89 22.39
CA SER A 11 4.80 6.93 22.59
C SER A 11 5.62 6.67 21.30
N PHE A 12 5.00 6.13 20.25
CA PHE A 12 5.67 5.87 18.98
C PHE A 12 5.60 7.10 18.05
N ASP A 13 6.67 7.34 17.28
CA ASP A 13 6.71 8.42 16.29
C ASP A 13 5.78 8.12 15.12
N ASN A 14 5.81 6.89 14.62
CA ASN A 14 4.99 6.43 13.51
C ASN A 14 4.20 5.18 13.91
N ILE A 15 2.96 5.10 13.45
CA ILE A 15 2.09 3.94 13.66
C ILE A 15 1.59 3.46 12.30
N PHE A 16 1.81 2.18 12.01
CA PHE A 16 1.30 1.50 10.83
C PHE A 16 0.24 0.49 11.25
N THR A 17 -0.82 0.37 10.46
CA THR A 17 -1.89 -0.57 10.75
C THR A 17 -2.34 -1.33 9.52
N THR A 18 -2.83 -2.54 9.71
CA THR A 18 -3.56 -3.32 8.72
C THR A 18 -5.07 -3.17 8.83
N ASN A 19 -5.56 -2.45 9.86
CA ASN A 19 -6.96 -2.14 10.01
C ASN A 19 -7.41 -1.10 8.99
N TYR A 20 -8.68 -1.20 8.60
CA TYR A 20 -9.28 -0.33 7.59
C TYR A 20 -10.04 0.87 8.20
N ASP A 21 -10.27 0.84 9.52
CA ASP A 21 -11.02 1.86 10.25
C ASP A 21 -10.11 2.95 10.81
N SER A 22 -10.70 4.10 11.17
CA SER A 22 -10.02 5.26 11.76
C SER A 22 -10.06 5.28 13.30
N ASN A 23 -10.21 4.11 13.93
CA ASN A 23 -10.31 4.03 15.41
C ASN A 23 -8.99 4.39 16.09
N LEU A 24 -7.84 4.08 15.47
CA LEU A 24 -6.52 4.42 16.03
C LEU A 24 -6.27 5.93 15.98
N GLU A 25 -6.61 6.60 14.89
CA GLU A 25 -6.55 8.06 14.77
C GLU A 25 -7.44 8.73 15.83
N SER A 26 -8.67 8.26 15.93
CA SER A 26 -9.64 8.80 16.90
C SER A 26 -9.17 8.64 18.34
N ALA A 27 -8.52 7.51 18.66
CA ALA A 27 -8.03 7.22 20.00
C ALA A 27 -6.72 7.95 20.33
N THR A 28 -5.80 8.04 19.37
CA THR A 28 -4.45 8.57 19.61
C THR A 28 -4.30 10.04 19.26
N GLY A 29 -5.13 10.56 18.36
CA GLY A 29 -4.97 11.88 17.75
C GLY A 29 -3.76 11.98 16.81
N LYS A 30 -3.16 10.85 16.41
CA LYS A 30 -2.01 10.78 15.50
C LYS A 30 -2.45 10.42 14.09
N GLU A 31 -1.64 10.78 13.11
CA GLU A 31 -1.71 10.23 11.77
C GLU A 31 -1.27 8.76 11.79
N ILE A 32 -2.04 7.90 11.14
CA ILE A 32 -1.82 6.46 11.08
C ILE A 32 -1.62 6.04 9.62
N TYR A 33 -0.65 5.19 9.37
CA TYR A 33 -0.36 4.65 8.05
C TYR A 33 -1.10 3.34 7.81
N HIS A 34 -2.16 3.37 7.00
CA HIS A 34 -2.99 2.20 6.69
C HIS A 34 -2.41 1.38 5.55
N ILE A 35 -1.60 0.37 5.85
CA ILE A 35 -0.89 -0.44 4.85
C ILE A 35 -1.85 -1.17 3.90
N HIS A 36 -3.03 -1.56 4.37
CA HIS A 36 -4.06 -2.23 3.58
C HIS A 36 -5.15 -1.28 3.08
N GLY A 37 -4.91 0.03 3.16
CA GLY A 37 -5.89 1.05 2.81
C GLY A 37 -6.88 1.33 3.95
N GLN A 38 -7.82 2.22 3.69
CA GLN A 38 -8.75 2.77 4.68
C GLN A 38 -10.13 2.95 4.06
N PHE A 39 -11.20 2.67 4.80
CA PHE A 39 -12.56 2.80 4.28
C PHE A 39 -12.95 4.24 3.95
N ASP A 40 -12.51 5.19 4.75
CA ASP A 40 -12.88 6.59 4.61
C ASP A 40 -12.00 7.34 3.60
N LYS A 41 -10.89 6.75 3.16
CA LYS A 41 -10.00 7.35 2.17
C LYS A 41 -10.32 6.80 0.80
N LEU A 42 -10.79 7.68 -0.08
CA LEU A 42 -11.11 7.30 -1.45
C LEU A 42 -9.85 7.20 -2.30
N SER A 43 -9.87 6.27 -3.24
CA SER A 43 -8.88 6.18 -4.32
C SER A 43 -9.00 7.43 -5.19
N GLU A 44 -7.89 8.10 -5.47
CA GLU A 44 -7.90 9.27 -6.37
C GLU A 44 -8.29 8.90 -7.80
N THR A 45 -8.14 7.65 -8.15
CA THR A 45 -8.20 7.18 -9.52
C THR A 45 -8.93 5.84 -9.63
N TYR A 46 -10.22 5.83 -9.38
CA TYR A 46 -11.04 4.66 -9.61
C TYR A 46 -11.87 4.79 -10.89
N ASN A 47 -11.72 3.82 -11.79
CA ASN A 47 -12.62 3.64 -12.92
C ASN A 47 -13.17 2.20 -12.91
N PRO A 48 -14.48 2.01 -12.71
CA PRO A 48 -15.09 0.70 -12.67
C PRO A 48 -15.00 -0.06 -14.01
N THR A 49 -14.81 0.65 -15.12
CA THR A 49 -14.64 0.07 -16.46
C THR A 49 -13.17 -0.14 -16.83
N SER A 50 -12.24 0.36 -16.03
CA SER A 50 -10.81 0.16 -16.24
C SER A 50 -10.43 -1.29 -16.03
N PHE A 51 -9.57 -1.79 -16.90
CA PHE A 51 -9.02 -3.15 -16.79
C PHE A 51 -8.35 -3.42 -15.44
N ARG A 52 -7.86 -2.42 -14.75
CA ARG A 52 -7.11 -2.56 -13.49
C ARG A 52 -7.76 -1.91 -12.28
N ASN A 53 -8.93 -1.30 -12.41
CA ASN A 53 -9.61 -0.57 -11.33
C ASN A 53 -8.76 0.49 -10.60
N HIS A 54 -7.58 0.84 -11.12
CA HIS A 54 -6.61 1.71 -10.47
C HIS A 54 -6.21 2.90 -11.33
N LEU A 55 -6.57 2.89 -12.60
CA LEU A 55 -6.34 3.99 -13.50
C LEU A 55 -7.63 4.78 -13.64
N ASN A 56 -7.58 6.05 -13.32
CA ASN A 56 -8.68 6.96 -13.58
C ASN A 56 -8.64 7.37 -15.06
N ASP A 57 -9.66 7.03 -15.81
CA ASP A 57 -9.79 7.44 -17.20
C ASP A 57 -10.13 8.92 -17.32
N ASN A 58 -10.71 9.50 -16.26
CA ASN A 58 -11.01 10.92 -16.19
C ASN A 58 -10.73 11.50 -14.81
N PRO A 59 -9.48 11.88 -14.53
CA PRO A 59 -9.10 12.42 -13.23
C PRO A 59 -9.80 13.75 -12.90
N LEU A 60 -10.38 14.42 -13.87
CA LEU A 60 -11.04 15.72 -13.67
C LEU A 60 -12.53 15.57 -13.32
N GLU A 61 -13.17 14.53 -13.79
CA GLU A 61 -14.61 14.34 -13.54
C GLU A 61 -14.91 13.70 -12.21
N GLY A 62 -13.94 13.13 -11.55
CA GLY A 62 -14.14 12.41 -10.28
C GLY A 62 -15.27 11.38 -10.37
N ILE A 63 -15.22 10.33 -9.62
CA ILE A 63 -16.35 9.42 -9.54
C ILE A 63 -17.44 10.16 -8.77
N PRO A 64 -18.69 10.21 -9.28
CA PRO A 64 -19.78 10.77 -8.50
C PRO A 64 -19.79 10.05 -7.15
N ASN A 65 -19.46 10.78 -6.11
CA ASN A 65 -19.47 10.27 -4.74
C ASN A 65 -20.93 10.04 -4.37
N GLN A 66 -21.46 8.88 -4.73
CA GLN A 66 -22.79 8.46 -4.30
C GLN A 66 -22.67 7.99 -2.86
N PRO A 67 -23.29 8.67 -1.91
CA PRO A 67 -23.14 8.38 -0.47
C PRO A 67 -23.42 6.91 -0.12
N GLU A 68 -24.32 6.27 -0.87
CA GLU A 68 -24.70 4.85 -0.69
C GLU A 68 -23.58 3.89 -1.09
N TYR A 69 -22.67 4.33 -1.96
CA TYR A 69 -21.59 3.50 -2.53
C TYR A 69 -20.19 3.99 -2.19
N LYS A 70 -20.06 4.90 -1.22
CA LYS A 70 -18.77 5.53 -0.90
C LYS A 70 -17.64 4.52 -0.64
N TYR A 71 -17.96 3.37 -0.05
CA TYR A 71 -16.97 2.34 0.25
C TYR A 71 -16.49 1.55 -0.97
N LEU A 72 -17.23 1.54 -2.07
CA LEU A 72 -16.76 0.90 -3.30
C LEU A 72 -15.53 1.56 -3.90
N HIS A 73 -15.31 2.83 -3.57
CA HIS A 73 -14.19 3.62 -4.03
C HIS A 73 -13.10 3.81 -2.97
N SER A 74 -13.24 3.13 -1.83
CA SER A 74 -12.25 3.24 -0.75
C SER A 74 -10.94 2.59 -1.11
N THR A 75 -9.84 3.11 -0.55
CA THR A 75 -8.53 2.48 -0.70
C THR A 75 -8.47 1.09 -0.08
N ALA A 76 -9.33 0.79 0.91
CA ALA A 76 -9.46 -0.54 1.49
C ALA A 76 -9.87 -1.61 0.46
N LEU A 77 -10.74 -1.28 -0.50
CA LEU A 77 -11.18 -2.21 -1.56
C LEU A 77 -10.23 -2.21 -2.76
N SER A 78 -9.51 -1.13 -3.00
CA SER A 78 -8.54 -1.03 -4.10
C SER A 78 -7.16 -1.57 -3.74
N THR A 79 -6.88 -1.85 -2.46
CA THR A 79 -5.65 -2.48 -2.00
C THR A 79 -5.88 -3.97 -1.72
N TYR A 80 -4.86 -4.77 -1.96
CA TYR A 80 -4.91 -6.21 -1.76
C TYR A 80 -3.96 -6.59 -0.63
N CYS A 81 -4.09 -7.80 -0.10
CA CYS A 81 -3.18 -8.35 0.91
C CYS A 81 -2.43 -9.58 0.39
N GLY A 82 -1.41 -10.01 1.11
CA GLY A 82 -0.64 -11.20 0.78
C GLY A 82 0.08 -11.15 -0.56
N ASP A 83 0.18 -12.29 -1.25
CA ASP A 83 0.85 -12.44 -2.54
C ASP A 83 0.24 -11.56 -3.62
N TYR A 84 -1.06 -11.41 -3.59
CA TYR A 84 -1.76 -10.61 -4.59
C TYR A 84 -1.40 -9.13 -4.47
N LYS A 85 -1.30 -8.59 -3.26
CA LYS A 85 -0.82 -7.23 -3.02
C LYS A 85 0.60 -7.03 -3.54
N ARG A 86 1.50 -7.96 -3.21
CA ARG A 86 2.89 -7.93 -3.67
C ARG A 86 2.99 -7.95 -5.20
N TYR A 87 2.19 -8.80 -5.83
CA TYR A 87 2.08 -8.85 -7.29
C TYR A 87 1.58 -7.51 -7.84
N GLN A 88 0.49 -6.95 -7.30
CA GLN A 88 -0.09 -5.69 -7.77
C GLN A 88 0.86 -4.51 -7.59
N ILE A 89 1.54 -4.39 -6.46
CA ILE A 89 2.56 -3.34 -6.25
C ILE A 89 3.61 -3.41 -7.37
N LYS A 90 4.16 -4.59 -7.62
CA LYS A 90 5.16 -4.80 -8.67
C LYS A 90 4.62 -4.44 -10.06
N GLN A 91 3.39 -4.86 -10.38
CA GLN A 91 2.77 -4.55 -11.66
C GLN A 91 2.50 -3.05 -11.81
N ASN A 92 2.06 -2.38 -10.75
CA ASN A 92 1.78 -0.95 -10.76
C ASN A 92 3.06 -0.12 -10.94
N ILE A 93 4.17 -0.51 -10.31
CA ILE A 93 5.48 0.13 -10.52
C ILE A 93 5.86 0.05 -11.99
N LEU A 94 5.84 -1.15 -12.59
CA LEU A 94 6.17 -1.36 -13.99
C LEU A 94 5.23 -0.60 -14.93
N ALA A 95 3.94 -0.55 -14.60
CA ALA A 95 2.94 0.16 -15.38
C ALA A 95 3.18 1.68 -15.34
N ASN A 96 3.53 2.22 -14.17
CA ASN A 96 3.85 3.65 -14.02
C ASN A 96 5.11 4.04 -14.80
N GLU A 97 6.17 3.23 -14.75
CA GLU A 97 7.38 3.44 -15.54
C GLU A 97 7.09 3.42 -17.05
N ALA A 98 6.29 2.44 -17.50
CA ALA A 98 5.90 2.34 -18.90
C ALA A 98 5.03 3.52 -19.34
N LEU A 99 4.04 3.91 -18.52
CA LEU A 99 3.14 5.02 -18.78
C LEU A 99 3.91 6.36 -18.87
N GLU A 100 4.84 6.59 -17.95
CA GLU A 100 5.72 7.77 -17.97
C GLU A 100 6.55 7.83 -19.24
N LYS A 101 7.20 6.73 -19.59
CA LYS A 101 8.03 6.63 -20.81
C LYS A 101 7.21 6.87 -22.07
N MET A 102 6.01 6.30 -22.15
CA MET A 102 5.12 6.48 -23.31
C MET A 102 4.56 7.89 -23.41
N ALA A 103 4.20 8.52 -22.28
CA ALA A 103 3.74 9.90 -22.25
C ALA A 103 4.83 10.88 -22.71
N ASN A 104 6.05 10.67 -22.23
CA ASN A 104 7.22 11.46 -22.68
C ASN A 104 7.49 11.24 -24.18
N GLY A 105 7.42 10.00 -24.65
CA GLY A 105 7.55 9.67 -26.08
C GLY A 105 6.46 10.32 -26.91
N TYR A 106 5.23 10.32 -26.46
CA TYR A 106 4.09 10.97 -27.14
C TYR A 106 4.30 12.48 -27.31
N GLN A 107 4.91 13.16 -26.32
CA GLN A 107 5.22 14.59 -26.41
C GLN A 107 6.40 14.92 -27.30
N THR A 108 7.40 14.03 -27.37
CA THR A 108 8.71 14.36 -27.97
C THR A 108 9.00 13.66 -29.29
N MET A 109 8.29 12.54 -29.59
CA MET A 109 8.58 11.70 -30.74
C MET A 109 7.36 11.57 -31.66
N THR A 110 7.47 12.10 -32.89
CA THR A 110 6.39 12.07 -33.89
C THR A 110 5.90 10.65 -34.21
N SER A 111 6.79 9.66 -34.23
CA SER A 111 6.41 8.26 -34.46
C SER A 111 5.53 7.72 -33.35
N VAL A 112 5.93 7.91 -32.09
CA VAL A 112 5.16 7.47 -30.91
C VAL A 112 3.80 8.16 -30.88
N LYS A 113 3.77 9.45 -31.16
CA LYS A 113 2.51 10.19 -31.24
C LYS A 113 1.56 9.60 -32.28
N LYS A 114 2.07 9.33 -33.48
CA LYS A 114 1.29 8.74 -34.58
C LYS A 114 0.73 7.36 -34.19
N ASP A 115 1.56 6.52 -33.57
CA ASP A 115 1.16 5.17 -33.17
C ASP A 115 0.06 5.23 -32.09
N VAL A 116 0.24 6.03 -31.06
CA VAL A 116 -0.74 6.20 -29.96
C VAL A 116 -2.05 6.80 -30.47
N ASP A 117 -1.99 7.77 -31.39
CA ASP A 117 -3.19 8.34 -32.00
C ASP A 117 -3.96 7.31 -32.86
N ALA A 118 -3.26 6.41 -33.53
CA ALA A 118 -3.88 5.33 -34.29
C ALA A 118 -4.60 4.30 -33.39
N TRP A 119 -4.17 4.14 -32.14
CA TRP A 119 -4.79 3.22 -31.19
C TRP A 119 -6.23 3.58 -30.80
N GLU A 120 -6.67 4.81 -30.99
CA GLU A 120 -8.06 5.22 -30.73
C GLU A 120 -9.10 4.46 -31.59
N THR A 121 -8.68 3.99 -32.75
CA THR A 121 -9.54 3.26 -33.70
C THR A 121 -9.32 1.75 -33.68
N GLU A 122 -8.51 1.25 -32.73
CA GLU A 122 -8.23 -0.16 -32.61
C GLU A 122 -9.46 -0.97 -32.15
N LYS A 123 -9.53 -2.20 -32.61
CA LYS A 123 -10.62 -3.12 -32.21
C LYS A 123 -10.46 -3.64 -30.78
N ASN A 124 -9.25 -3.67 -30.29
CA ASN A 124 -8.96 -4.15 -28.94
C ASN A 124 -9.17 -3.02 -27.93
N PRO A 125 -10.18 -3.10 -27.05
CA PRO A 125 -10.47 -2.04 -26.09
C PRO A 125 -9.30 -1.77 -25.11
N LEU A 126 -8.45 -2.76 -24.86
CA LEU A 126 -7.27 -2.57 -24.00
C LEU A 126 -6.24 -1.64 -24.66
N VAL A 127 -6.10 -1.70 -25.98
CA VAL A 127 -5.20 -0.82 -26.74
C VAL A 127 -5.76 0.61 -26.75
N VAL A 128 -7.07 0.74 -26.97
CA VAL A 128 -7.77 2.04 -26.89
C VAL A 128 -7.57 2.68 -25.53
N ASN A 129 -7.85 1.93 -24.46
CA ASN A 129 -7.70 2.43 -23.09
C ASN A 129 -6.24 2.82 -22.76
N LEU A 130 -5.27 2.06 -23.27
CA LEU A 130 -3.86 2.42 -23.10
C LEU A 130 -3.53 3.73 -23.80
N GLY A 131 -4.00 3.93 -25.03
CA GLY A 131 -3.83 5.19 -25.78
C GLY A 131 -4.43 6.38 -25.00
N GLN A 132 -5.63 6.22 -24.48
CA GLN A 132 -6.29 7.23 -23.65
C GLN A 132 -5.50 7.51 -22.36
N ALA A 133 -5.03 6.47 -21.68
CA ALA A 133 -4.22 6.63 -20.46
C ALA A 133 -2.93 7.41 -20.72
N ILE A 134 -2.25 7.18 -21.84
CA ILE A 134 -1.06 7.93 -22.23
C ILE A 134 -1.38 9.40 -22.45
N LYS A 135 -2.47 9.72 -23.16
CA LYS A 135 -2.91 11.10 -23.40
C LYS A 135 -3.31 11.80 -22.11
N LEU A 136 -4.01 11.09 -21.22
CA LEU A 136 -4.35 11.59 -19.87
C LEU A 136 -3.09 11.88 -19.05
N LYS A 137 -2.10 10.99 -19.09
CA LYS A 137 -0.82 11.18 -18.39
C LYS A 137 -0.09 12.43 -18.88
N VAL A 138 -0.14 12.73 -20.17
CA VAL A 138 0.44 13.94 -20.76
C VAL A 138 -0.20 15.20 -20.18
N THR A 139 -1.52 15.22 -20.05
CA THR A 139 -2.26 16.36 -19.51
C THR A 139 -2.29 16.40 -17.98
N ASN A 140 -2.11 15.27 -17.34
CA ASN A 140 -2.14 15.09 -15.88
C ASN A 140 -0.87 14.36 -15.41
N PRO A 141 0.26 15.06 -15.24
CA PRO A 141 1.54 14.44 -14.89
C PRO A 141 1.51 13.60 -13.61
N ASN A 142 0.60 13.88 -12.69
CA ASN A 142 0.43 13.13 -11.43
C ASN A 142 -0.40 11.86 -11.59
N LEU A 143 -1.02 11.62 -12.76
CA LEU A 143 -1.77 10.40 -13.02
C LEU A 143 -0.84 9.19 -12.93
N ARG A 144 -1.18 8.23 -12.05
CA ARG A 144 -0.42 6.99 -11.87
C ARG A 144 -1.28 5.91 -11.22
N PHE A 145 -0.88 4.66 -11.43
CA PHE A 145 -1.39 3.56 -10.63
C PHE A 145 -0.88 3.69 -9.20
N GLN A 146 -1.72 3.39 -8.25
CA GLN A 146 -1.32 3.40 -6.85
C GLN A 146 -0.27 2.31 -6.60
N GLU A 147 0.93 2.72 -6.25
CA GLU A 147 2.04 1.84 -5.88
C GLU A 147 2.51 2.06 -4.45
N ASP A 148 2.20 3.24 -3.91
CA ASP A 148 2.61 3.67 -2.59
C ASP A 148 1.58 3.23 -1.55
N TYR A 149 1.87 2.11 -0.92
CA TYR A 149 1.16 1.60 0.25
C TYR A 149 1.98 1.86 1.51
N TYR A 150 2.57 3.06 1.61
CA TYR A 150 3.49 3.47 2.67
C TYR A 150 4.78 2.64 2.74
N VAL A 151 5.18 2.04 1.62
CA VAL A 151 6.40 1.23 1.55
C VAL A 151 7.63 2.08 1.84
N LYS A 152 7.66 3.31 1.34
CA LYS A 152 8.78 4.25 1.55
C LYS A 152 8.88 4.67 3.01
N GLU A 153 7.75 5.04 3.61
CA GLU A 153 7.65 5.42 5.02
C GLU A 153 8.07 4.25 5.91
N PHE A 154 7.61 3.04 5.58
CA PHE A 154 7.97 1.84 6.30
C PHE A 154 9.46 1.51 6.18
N GLN A 155 10.03 1.61 4.99
CA GLN A 155 11.46 1.36 4.75
C GLN A 155 12.38 2.45 5.34
N ALA A 156 11.84 3.63 5.62
CA ALA A 156 12.56 4.71 6.27
C ALA A 156 12.77 4.49 7.78
N ILE A 157 12.11 3.50 8.38
CA ILE A 157 12.30 3.15 9.78
C ILE A 157 13.72 2.57 9.97
N THR A 158 14.52 3.20 10.82
CA THR A 158 15.90 2.79 11.07
C THR A 158 16.16 2.30 12.48
N ASP A 159 15.35 2.73 13.44
CA ASP A 159 15.56 2.47 14.86
C ASP A 159 14.88 1.18 15.33
N GLU A 160 13.85 1.31 16.13
CA GLU A 160 13.10 0.19 16.69
C GLU A 160 11.73 0.06 16.00
N LEU A 161 11.39 -1.15 15.60
CA LEU A 161 10.06 -1.52 15.16
C LEU A 161 9.41 -2.45 16.18
N THR A 162 8.21 -2.11 16.62
CA THR A 162 7.39 -2.99 17.46
C THR A 162 6.20 -3.52 16.64
N ILE A 163 6.03 -4.83 16.61
CA ILE A 163 4.96 -5.52 15.87
C ILE A 163 4.01 -6.14 16.87
N LEU A 164 2.74 -5.72 16.80
CA LEU A 164 1.67 -6.18 17.66
C LEU A 164 0.48 -6.65 16.83
N GLY A 165 0.10 -7.94 16.95
CA GLY A 165 -1.10 -8.50 16.31
C GLY A 165 -1.00 -8.73 14.80
N LEU A 166 0.20 -8.68 14.21
CA LEU A 166 0.40 -8.98 12.80
C LEU A 166 0.65 -10.49 12.59
N SER A 167 -0.13 -11.12 11.70
CA SER A 167 -0.01 -12.54 11.44
C SER A 167 1.14 -12.87 10.48
N PRO A 168 2.10 -13.71 10.87
CA PRO A 168 3.17 -14.13 9.96
C PRO A 168 2.70 -15.10 8.87
N TYR A 169 1.46 -15.54 8.90
CA TYR A 169 0.89 -16.45 7.91
C TYR A 169 0.12 -15.72 6.82
N ASN A 170 -0.48 -14.56 7.14
CA ASN A 170 -1.31 -13.80 6.21
C ASN A 170 -0.58 -12.59 5.61
N ASP A 171 0.30 -11.97 6.38
CA ASP A 171 0.88 -10.67 6.07
C ASP A 171 2.39 -10.74 5.77
N TYR A 172 2.85 -11.86 5.22
CA TYR A 172 4.27 -12.09 4.93
C TYR A 172 4.87 -11.03 3.99
N HIS A 173 4.09 -10.38 3.13
CA HIS A 173 4.54 -9.26 2.31
C HIS A 173 5.00 -8.06 3.15
N ILE A 174 4.42 -7.85 4.35
CA ILE A 174 4.88 -6.84 5.31
C ILE A 174 6.21 -7.26 5.92
N PHE A 175 6.36 -8.54 6.25
CA PHE A 175 7.63 -9.05 6.77
C PHE A 175 8.78 -8.93 5.76
N GLU A 176 8.52 -9.01 4.46
CA GLU A 176 9.52 -8.73 3.44
C GLU A 176 9.97 -7.26 3.45
N MET A 177 9.05 -6.33 3.67
CA MET A 177 9.39 -4.91 3.85
C MET A 177 10.25 -4.72 5.12
N ILE A 178 9.91 -5.40 6.22
CA ILE A 178 10.66 -5.38 7.48
C ILE A 178 12.08 -5.93 7.28
N GLU A 179 12.22 -7.04 6.59
CA GLU A 179 13.53 -7.66 6.33
C GLU A 179 14.44 -6.77 5.49
N SER A 180 13.85 -5.97 4.58
CA SER A 180 14.58 -5.01 3.76
C SER A 180 14.93 -3.70 4.47
N ALA A 181 14.27 -3.40 5.59
CA ALA A 181 14.50 -2.18 6.37
C ALA A 181 15.85 -2.25 7.16
N LYS A 182 16.42 -1.09 7.43
CA LYS A 182 17.70 -0.99 8.15
C LYS A 182 17.52 -0.88 9.67
N LEU A 183 16.65 -1.69 10.25
CA LEU A 183 16.30 -1.65 11.66
C LEU A 183 17.50 -1.92 12.58
N LEU A 184 17.55 -1.22 13.69
CA LEU A 184 18.42 -1.54 14.82
C LEU A 184 17.83 -2.66 15.67
N LYS A 185 16.53 -2.65 15.89
CA LYS A 185 15.83 -3.63 16.71
C LYS A 185 14.42 -3.86 16.17
N CYS A 186 13.92 -5.10 16.30
CA CYS A 186 12.54 -5.47 15.99
C CYS A 186 11.97 -6.29 17.16
N LYS A 187 10.91 -5.80 17.77
CA LYS A 187 10.14 -6.49 18.82
C LYS A 187 8.91 -7.13 18.18
N PHE A 188 8.73 -8.41 18.37
CA PHE A 188 7.57 -9.16 17.89
C PHE A 188 6.78 -9.74 19.06
N TYR A 189 5.55 -9.29 19.21
CA TYR A 189 4.62 -9.82 20.19
C TYR A 189 3.89 -11.04 19.61
N TYR A 190 4.31 -12.23 20.03
CA TYR A 190 3.77 -13.50 19.55
C TYR A 190 2.59 -13.99 20.43
N TYR A 191 1.67 -14.68 19.80
CA TYR A 191 0.56 -15.35 20.47
C TYR A 191 0.93 -16.79 20.85
N ASN A 192 1.70 -17.48 20.00
CA ASN A 192 2.16 -18.85 20.22
C ASN A 192 3.58 -19.06 19.65
N GLU A 193 4.24 -20.11 20.12
CA GLU A 193 5.63 -20.42 19.75
C GLU A 193 5.81 -20.70 18.25
N SER A 194 4.80 -21.21 17.55
CA SER A 194 4.91 -21.47 16.11
C SER A 194 5.06 -20.19 15.31
N GLU A 195 4.52 -19.07 15.79
CA GLU A 195 4.75 -17.75 15.18
C GLU A 195 6.22 -17.33 15.28
N CYS A 196 6.87 -17.60 16.43
CA CYS A 196 8.29 -17.29 16.60
C CYS A 196 9.15 -18.01 15.55
N GLU A 197 8.90 -19.31 15.35
CA GLU A 197 9.64 -20.09 14.34
C GLU A 197 9.36 -19.56 12.92
N ARG A 198 8.12 -19.23 12.63
CA ARG A 198 7.76 -18.63 11.33
C ARG A 198 8.45 -17.28 11.12
N ILE A 199 8.48 -16.40 12.12
CA ILE A 199 9.15 -15.11 12.05
C ILE A 199 10.66 -15.25 11.81
N LYS A 200 11.32 -16.21 12.44
CA LYS A 200 12.74 -16.49 12.18
C LYS A 200 13.00 -16.83 10.72
N THR A 201 12.06 -17.51 10.06
CA THR A 201 12.17 -17.83 8.63
C THR A 201 11.85 -16.64 7.71
N LEU A 202 10.98 -15.73 8.12
CA LEU A 202 10.60 -14.54 7.36
C LEU A 202 11.62 -13.40 7.52
N LEU A 203 12.29 -13.32 8.68
CA LEU A 203 13.25 -12.27 9.02
C LEU A 203 14.65 -12.84 9.33
N PRO A 204 15.26 -13.61 8.41
CA PRO A 204 16.50 -14.35 8.69
C PRO A 204 17.70 -13.44 8.97
N ASN A 205 17.77 -12.25 8.36
CA ASN A 205 18.88 -11.33 8.61
C ASN A 205 18.77 -10.65 9.98
N LEU A 206 17.54 -10.23 10.37
CA LEU A 206 17.32 -9.66 11.69
C LEU A 206 17.57 -10.71 12.79
N TYR A 207 17.14 -11.94 12.56
CA TYR A 207 17.39 -13.04 13.49
C TYR A 207 18.87 -13.35 13.65
N ARG A 208 19.61 -13.55 12.56
CA ARG A 208 21.06 -13.82 12.58
C ARG A 208 21.87 -12.70 13.24
N LYS A 209 21.46 -11.46 13.06
CA LYS A 209 22.09 -10.28 13.67
C LYS A 209 21.65 -10.03 15.12
N ARG A 210 20.84 -10.92 15.70
CA ARG A 210 20.28 -10.78 17.06
C ARG A 210 19.53 -9.48 17.30
N LYS A 211 18.81 -9.02 16.27
CA LYS A 211 18.01 -7.79 16.32
C LYS A 211 16.51 -8.09 16.57
N LEU A 212 16.10 -9.37 16.59
CA LEU A 212 14.76 -9.80 16.93
C LEU A 212 14.63 -10.08 18.43
N GLU A 213 13.61 -9.51 19.02
CA GLU A 213 13.15 -9.80 20.38
C GLU A 213 11.72 -10.36 20.32
N PHE A 214 11.50 -11.51 20.94
CA PHE A 214 10.19 -12.14 21.00
C PHE A 214 9.56 -11.89 22.38
N LEU A 215 8.34 -11.34 22.39
CA LEU A 215 7.61 -10.99 23.58
C LEU A 215 6.24 -11.68 23.54
N ASN A 216 5.80 -12.22 24.68
CA ASN A 216 4.48 -12.84 24.75
C ASN A 216 3.39 -11.77 24.80
N VAL A 217 2.44 -11.82 23.88
CA VAL A 217 1.36 -10.82 23.79
C VAL A 217 0.45 -10.81 25.02
N LYS A 218 0.32 -11.94 25.74
CA LYS A 218 -0.48 -11.99 26.97
C LYS A 218 0.11 -11.09 28.05
N ASN A 219 1.44 -11.12 28.23
CA ASN A 219 2.12 -10.27 29.19
C ASN A 219 1.96 -8.77 28.83
N PHE A 220 1.88 -8.46 27.55
CA PHE A 220 1.59 -7.09 27.12
C PHE A 220 0.20 -6.63 27.58
N TRP A 221 -0.83 -7.45 27.36
CA TRP A 221 -2.20 -7.10 27.77
C TRP A 221 -2.39 -7.04 29.30
N GLU A 222 -1.66 -7.86 30.05
CA GLU A 222 -1.68 -7.85 31.51
C GLU A 222 -0.96 -6.62 32.11
N GLY A 223 -0.07 -6.00 31.36
CA GLY A 223 0.70 -4.82 31.77
C GLY A 223 0.07 -3.47 31.43
N LEU A 224 -1.08 -3.43 30.73
CA LEU A 224 -1.82 -2.23 30.34
C LEU A 224 -2.98 -1.93 31.29
#